data_b9e1c98baaec06b3b80899c87d51a5f2
#
_entry.id   b9e1c98baaec06b3b80899c87d51a5f2
#
_cell.length_a   1.000
_cell.length_b   1.000
_cell.length_c   1.000
_cell.angle_alpha   90.00
_cell.angle_beta   90.00
_cell.angle_gamma   90.00
#
_symmetry.space_group_name_H-M   'P 1'
#
loop_
_entity.id
_entity.type
_entity.pdbx_description
1 polymer ?
#
loop_
_entity_poly.entity_id
_entity_poly.type
_entity_poly.pdbx_seq_one_letter_code
_entity_poly.pdbx_strand_id
1 'polypeptide(L)'
;VSPTVSSLGKDLVGLEDLSAEQIRAILDTAEPFKEISERRIKKVPVLRGKTIVNLFMEPSTRTRISFEFAEKRLSADTVNIGATGSSVVKGETLVDTARNLEAMRIDMVVIRHGSSGAARFLAERIPSNVVNAGDGAHEHPTQALLDLLTIRDHHGRIEGLKVCIVGDILHSRVARSNIFGLLKLGASVGVCGPLTLLPSGIEALGVRVFRKVDEAIEWADVLNVLRLQLERMKAGFVPSLREYNKFYGISAPRLERASESLLILHPGPMNRGVEIDSDVADGPRSVILQQVTNGVAVRMAVLYLLAGGAPEAAEAAKQGDAS
;
A
#
# COMPACT_ATOMS: atom_id res chain seq x y z
N VAL A 1 -31.95 -5.87 8.60
CA VAL A 1 -30.94 -6.92 8.53
C VAL A 1 -29.75 -6.29 7.81
N SER A 2 -28.75 -5.84 8.57
CA SER A 2 -27.49 -5.37 8.01
C SER A 2 -26.84 -6.52 7.23
N PRO A 3 -26.33 -6.27 6.00
CA PRO A 3 -25.58 -7.30 5.30
C PRO A 3 -24.39 -7.69 6.18
N THR A 4 -24.29 -8.98 6.50
CA THR A 4 -23.10 -9.56 7.12
C THR A 4 -21.91 -9.21 6.23
N VAL A 5 -21.02 -8.34 6.73
CA VAL A 5 -19.78 -8.00 6.04
C VAL A 5 -19.06 -9.32 5.76
N SER A 6 -18.88 -9.64 4.48
CA SER A 6 -18.17 -10.84 4.08
C SER A 6 -16.78 -10.78 4.72
N SER A 7 -16.40 -11.83 5.47
CA SER A 7 -15.10 -11.90 6.12
C SER A 7 -13.99 -11.61 5.10
N LEU A 8 -12.92 -10.95 5.51
CA LEU A 8 -11.77 -10.64 4.64
C LEU A 8 -11.10 -11.91 4.08
N GLY A 9 -11.50 -13.09 4.58
CA GLY A 9 -10.86 -14.36 4.30
C GLY A 9 -9.67 -14.60 5.24
N LYS A 10 -8.89 -15.64 4.96
CA LYS A 10 -7.72 -16.02 5.77
C LYS A 10 -6.55 -15.05 5.56
N ASP A 11 -6.34 -14.55 4.35
CA ASP A 11 -5.10 -13.88 3.94
C ASP A 11 -5.38 -12.57 3.20
N LEU A 12 -4.40 -11.65 3.20
CA LEU A 12 -4.37 -10.49 2.33
C LEU A 12 -3.15 -10.57 1.40
N VAL A 13 -3.31 -11.22 0.25
CA VAL A 13 -2.21 -11.42 -0.71
C VAL A 13 -2.20 -10.40 -1.84
N GLY A 14 -3.35 -9.78 -2.16
CA GLY A 14 -3.49 -8.75 -3.18
C GLY A 14 -4.84 -8.06 -3.11
N LEU A 15 -5.04 -6.97 -3.85
CA LEU A 15 -6.36 -6.33 -4.06
C LEU A 15 -7.10 -6.91 -5.26
N GLU A 16 -6.41 -7.65 -6.13
CA GLU A 16 -7.02 -8.30 -7.29
C GLU A 16 -8.15 -9.26 -6.87
N ASP A 17 -7.98 -9.97 -5.75
CA ASP A 17 -8.96 -10.96 -5.27
C ASP A 17 -10.03 -10.38 -4.34
N LEU A 18 -9.87 -9.17 -3.82
CA LEU A 18 -10.85 -8.57 -2.91
C LEU A 18 -12.05 -7.99 -3.65
N SER A 19 -13.23 -8.09 -3.06
CA SER A 19 -14.41 -7.35 -3.53
C SER A 19 -14.35 -5.87 -3.12
N ALA A 20 -15.18 -5.03 -3.75
CA ALA A 20 -15.32 -3.62 -3.36
C ALA A 20 -15.79 -3.46 -1.91
N GLU A 21 -16.68 -4.36 -1.46
CA GLU A 21 -17.20 -4.38 -0.09
C GLU A 21 -16.10 -4.70 0.93
N GLN A 22 -15.23 -5.67 0.62
CA GLN A 22 -14.09 -6.02 1.46
C GLN A 22 -13.09 -4.86 1.57
N ILE A 23 -12.82 -4.18 0.44
CA ILE A 23 -11.97 -2.99 0.45
C ILE A 23 -12.60 -1.89 1.32
N ARG A 24 -13.90 -1.59 1.14
CA ARG A 24 -14.61 -0.60 1.97
C ARG A 24 -14.56 -0.97 3.44
N ALA A 25 -14.82 -2.23 3.79
CA ALA A 25 -14.75 -2.70 5.18
C ALA A 25 -13.38 -2.46 5.83
N ILE A 26 -12.28 -2.67 5.09
CA ILE A 26 -10.93 -2.36 5.60
C ILE A 26 -10.78 -0.85 5.83
N LEU A 27 -11.22 -0.01 4.87
CA LEU A 27 -11.10 1.43 4.98
C LEU A 27 -11.95 1.96 6.16
N ASP A 28 -13.17 1.45 6.34
CA ASP A 28 -14.07 1.84 7.43
C ASP A 28 -13.52 1.39 8.80
N THR A 29 -12.94 0.19 8.86
CA THR A 29 -12.26 -0.32 10.07
C THR A 29 -11.00 0.50 10.40
N ALA A 30 -10.35 1.12 9.42
CA ALA A 30 -9.16 1.94 9.65
C ALA A 30 -9.48 3.30 10.30
N GLU A 31 -10.70 3.84 10.13
CA GLU A 31 -11.06 5.15 10.67
C GLU A 31 -10.93 5.23 12.21
N PRO A 32 -11.54 4.33 13.01
CA PRO A 32 -11.36 4.37 14.46
C PRO A 32 -9.88 4.16 14.88
N PHE A 33 -9.09 3.43 14.12
CA PHE A 33 -7.66 3.25 14.40
C PHE A 33 -6.80 4.50 14.13
N LYS A 34 -7.26 5.43 13.30
CA LYS A 34 -6.63 6.76 13.15
C LYS A 34 -6.70 7.51 14.48
N GLU A 35 -7.89 7.58 15.08
CA GLU A 35 -8.09 8.28 16.36
C GLU A 35 -7.29 7.64 17.50
N ILE A 36 -7.21 6.30 17.58
CA ILE A 36 -6.37 5.61 18.55
C ILE A 36 -4.92 6.03 18.43
N SER A 37 -4.46 6.29 17.19
CA SER A 37 -3.10 6.73 16.92
C SER A 37 -2.77 8.13 17.44
N GLU A 38 -3.78 8.95 17.71
CA GLU A 38 -3.64 10.32 18.21
C GLU A 38 -3.73 10.41 19.75
N ARG A 39 -4.21 9.35 20.43
CA ARG A 39 -4.37 9.32 21.88
C ARG A 39 -3.03 9.38 22.61
N ARG A 40 -3.09 9.77 23.90
CA ARG A 40 -1.95 9.67 24.82
C ARG A 40 -1.47 8.23 24.94
N ILE A 41 -2.40 7.28 25.13
CA ILE A 41 -2.14 5.82 25.13
C ILE A 41 -2.57 5.29 23.77
N LYS A 42 -1.60 4.97 22.92
CA LYS A 42 -1.81 4.54 21.53
C LYS A 42 -1.90 3.00 21.44
N LYS A 43 -2.53 2.35 22.43
CA LYS A 43 -2.65 0.90 22.50
C LYS A 43 -4.08 0.47 22.77
N VAL A 44 -4.47 -0.65 22.14
CA VAL A 44 -5.72 -1.37 22.39
C VAL A 44 -5.41 -2.88 22.47
N PRO A 45 -6.04 -3.64 23.40
CA PRO A 45 -5.65 -5.02 23.67
C PRO A 45 -6.28 -6.05 22.72
N VAL A 46 -6.67 -5.66 21.50
CA VAL A 46 -7.47 -6.48 20.59
C VAL A 46 -6.73 -7.68 19.99
N LEU A 47 -5.40 -7.64 19.94
CA LEU A 47 -4.55 -8.75 19.50
C LEU A 47 -3.62 -9.27 20.62
N ARG A 48 -3.99 -9.06 21.88
CA ARG A 48 -3.21 -9.56 23.01
C ARG A 48 -3.10 -11.08 22.97
N GLY A 49 -1.86 -11.60 23.08
CA GLY A 49 -1.56 -13.02 23.01
C GLY A 49 -1.47 -13.59 21.58
N LYS A 50 -1.60 -12.73 20.55
CA LYS A 50 -1.32 -13.10 19.16
C LYS A 50 0.13 -12.81 18.82
N THR A 51 0.80 -13.76 18.15
CA THR A 51 2.18 -13.62 17.69
C THR A 51 2.21 -13.37 16.19
N ILE A 52 2.80 -12.23 15.80
CA ILE A 52 2.94 -11.82 14.40
C ILE A 52 4.42 -11.78 14.01
N VAL A 53 4.77 -12.42 12.92
CA VAL A 53 6.13 -12.44 12.38
C VAL A 53 6.24 -11.58 11.14
N ASN A 54 7.09 -10.56 11.19
CA ASN A 54 7.49 -9.74 10.05
C ASN A 54 8.66 -10.43 9.32
N LEU A 55 8.38 -11.11 8.21
CA LEU A 55 9.35 -11.81 7.39
C LEU A 55 9.74 -10.94 6.18
N PHE A 56 10.79 -10.11 6.35
CA PHE A 56 11.22 -9.13 5.35
C PHE A 56 12.47 -9.60 4.61
N MET A 57 12.29 -10.30 3.49
CA MET A 57 13.37 -10.80 2.62
C MET A 57 13.87 -9.75 1.61
N GLU A 58 13.21 -8.60 1.54
CA GLU A 58 13.62 -7.42 0.77
C GLU A 58 13.69 -6.20 1.71
N PRO A 59 14.76 -5.36 1.63
CA PRO A 59 14.89 -4.20 2.50
C PRO A 59 13.68 -3.24 2.42
N SER A 60 13.13 -2.87 3.55
CA SER A 60 12.10 -1.84 3.66
C SER A 60 11.96 -1.33 5.08
N THR A 61 12.56 -0.18 5.37
CA THR A 61 12.50 0.44 6.69
C THR A 61 11.09 0.91 7.03
N ARG A 62 10.46 1.70 6.15
CA ARG A 62 9.14 2.29 6.40
C ARG A 62 8.05 1.25 6.56
N THR A 63 7.94 0.29 5.63
CA THR A 63 6.87 -0.72 5.69
C THR A 63 7.01 -1.57 6.94
N ARG A 64 8.23 -2.02 7.29
CA ARG A 64 8.49 -2.80 8.50
C ARG A 64 8.11 -2.03 9.77
N ILE A 65 8.61 -0.80 9.93
CA ILE A 65 8.30 0.03 11.10
C ILE A 65 6.80 0.30 11.21
N SER A 66 6.11 0.52 10.09
CA SER A 66 4.67 0.78 10.11
C SER A 66 3.86 -0.45 10.53
N PHE A 67 4.24 -1.67 10.10
CA PHE A 67 3.64 -2.90 10.61
C PHE A 67 3.95 -3.11 12.09
N GLU A 68 5.21 -2.95 12.49
CA GLU A 68 5.62 -3.07 13.89
C GLU A 68 4.84 -2.10 14.81
N PHE A 69 4.59 -0.86 14.37
CA PHE A 69 3.75 0.06 15.13
C PHE A 69 2.29 -0.40 15.16
N ALA A 70 1.73 -0.89 14.06
CA ALA A 70 0.37 -1.41 14.02
C ALA A 70 0.19 -2.58 14.99
N GLU A 71 1.09 -3.54 14.96
CA GLU A 71 1.11 -4.71 15.83
C GLU A 71 1.20 -4.33 17.32
N LYS A 72 2.17 -3.48 17.66
CA LYS A 72 2.36 -2.99 19.04
C LYS A 72 1.18 -2.18 19.55
N ARG A 73 0.51 -1.41 18.68
CA ARG A 73 -0.70 -0.65 19.03
C ARG A 73 -1.90 -1.57 19.27
N LEU A 74 -1.96 -2.71 18.59
CA LEU A 74 -2.97 -3.75 18.80
C LEU A 74 -2.62 -4.71 19.95
N SER A 75 -1.48 -4.51 20.63
CA SER A 75 -0.94 -5.35 21.71
C SER A 75 -0.56 -6.77 21.29
N ALA A 76 -0.19 -6.98 20.03
CA ALA A 76 0.38 -8.23 19.55
C ALA A 76 1.86 -8.39 19.94
N ASP A 77 2.30 -9.65 20.08
CA ASP A 77 3.72 -9.99 20.19
C ASP A 77 4.36 -9.97 18.80
N THR A 78 5.39 -9.15 18.62
CA THR A 78 6.02 -8.89 17.31
C THR A 78 7.41 -9.50 17.24
N VAL A 79 7.67 -10.28 16.18
CA VAL A 79 8.99 -10.82 15.84
C VAL A 79 9.41 -10.30 14.46
N ASN A 80 10.63 -9.76 14.35
CA ASN A 80 11.16 -9.27 13.08
C ASN A 80 12.28 -10.18 12.57
N ILE A 81 12.13 -10.70 11.34
CA ILE A 81 13.12 -11.50 10.63
C ILE A 81 13.49 -10.78 9.33
N GLY A 82 14.76 -10.45 9.16
CA GLY A 82 15.28 -9.81 7.95
C GLY A 82 16.15 -10.74 7.10
N ALA A 83 16.40 -10.36 5.86
CA ALA A 83 17.26 -11.10 4.94
C ALA A 83 18.71 -11.26 5.48
N THR A 84 19.24 -10.23 6.15
CA THR A 84 20.57 -10.28 6.75
C THR A 84 20.50 -10.93 8.13
N GLY A 85 21.22 -12.05 8.32
CA GLY A 85 21.30 -12.76 9.61
C GLY A 85 20.26 -13.87 9.81
N SER A 86 19.42 -14.15 8.81
CA SER A 86 18.48 -15.28 8.84
C SER A 86 19.09 -16.56 8.26
N SER A 87 18.50 -17.71 8.58
CA SER A 87 18.86 -19.02 8.01
C SER A 87 18.68 -19.09 6.47
N VAL A 88 17.92 -18.17 5.87
CA VAL A 88 17.79 -18.01 4.41
C VAL A 88 19.16 -17.77 3.74
N VAL A 89 20.07 -17.05 4.40
CA VAL A 89 21.47 -16.89 3.93
C VAL A 89 22.20 -18.23 3.83
N LYS A 90 21.75 -19.25 4.59
CA LYS A 90 22.31 -20.61 4.59
C LYS A 90 21.63 -21.55 3.56
N GLY A 91 20.75 -21.01 2.69
CA GLY A 91 20.07 -21.80 1.64
C GLY A 91 18.72 -22.41 2.06
N GLU A 92 18.17 -22.02 3.21
CA GLU A 92 16.83 -22.45 3.63
C GLU A 92 15.75 -21.91 2.67
N THR A 93 14.80 -22.75 2.28
CA THR A 93 13.70 -22.33 1.41
C THR A 93 12.67 -21.50 2.19
N LEU A 94 11.88 -20.67 1.47
CA LEU A 94 10.79 -19.90 2.07
C LEU A 94 9.77 -20.80 2.80
N VAL A 95 9.52 -22.00 2.27
CA VAL A 95 8.58 -22.96 2.86
C VAL A 95 9.15 -23.56 4.16
N ASP A 96 10.43 -23.89 4.16
CA ASP A 96 11.06 -24.45 5.36
C ASP A 96 11.13 -23.40 6.48
N THR A 97 11.48 -22.15 6.13
CA THR A 97 11.41 -21.03 7.09
C THR A 97 10.01 -20.89 7.68
N ALA A 98 8.99 -20.92 6.83
CA ALA A 98 7.60 -20.78 7.29
C ALA A 98 7.15 -21.96 8.17
N ARG A 99 7.51 -23.20 7.81
CA ARG A 99 7.19 -24.39 8.62
C ARG A 99 7.88 -24.35 9.99
N ASN A 100 9.11 -23.85 10.05
CA ASN A 100 9.79 -23.63 11.33
C ASN A 100 9.05 -22.60 12.21
N LEU A 101 8.57 -21.52 11.60
CA LEU A 101 7.76 -20.50 12.29
C LEU A 101 6.42 -21.08 12.77
N GLU A 102 5.73 -21.85 11.95
CA GLU A 102 4.49 -22.57 12.32
C GLU A 102 4.69 -23.49 13.52
N ALA A 103 5.82 -24.22 13.58
CA ALA A 103 6.15 -25.07 14.72
C ALA A 103 6.29 -24.27 16.05
N MET A 104 6.56 -22.97 15.96
CA MET A 104 6.61 -22.04 17.09
C MET A 104 5.23 -21.45 17.45
N ARG A 105 4.14 -21.91 16.80
CA ARG A 105 2.76 -21.49 17.07
C ARG A 105 2.48 -20.01 16.84
N ILE A 106 2.95 -19.48 15.73
CA ILE A 106 2.62 -18.11 15.29
C ILE A 106 1.19 -18.02 14.78
N ASP A 107 0.58 -16.83 14.82
CA ASP A 107 -0.77 -16.59 14.34
C ASP A 107 -0.77 -15.96 12.94
N MET A 108 0.22 -15.12 12.60
CA MET A 108 0.25 -14.37 11.35
C MET A 108 1.67 -14.12 10.86
N VAL A 109 1.85 -14.13 9.53
CA VAL A 109 3.09 -13.75 8.84
C VAL A 109 2.84 -12.53 7.96
N VAL A 110 3.58 -11.46 8.19
CA VAL A 110 3.66 -10.30 7.28
C VAL A 110 4.90 -10.51 6.42
N ILE A 111 4.70 -10.84 5.13
CA ILE A 111 5.80 -11.16 4.22
C ILE A 111 6.09 -10.03 3.24
N ARG A 112 7.39 -9.69 3.08
CA ARG A 112 7.90 -8.88 1.98
C ARG A 112 9.00 -9.64 1.25
N HIS A 113 8.84 -9.82 -0.06
CA HIS A 113 9.72 -10.68 -0.86
C HIS A 113 10.05 -10.06 -2.22
N GLY A 114 11.24 -10.36 -2.77
CA GLY A 114 11.64 -9.88 -4.09
C GLY A 114 10.99 -10.62 -5.26
N SER A 115 10.42 -11.81 -5.04
CA SER A 115 9.73 -12.59 -6.08
C SER A 115 8.23 -12.33 -6.05
N SER A 116 7.65 -12.05 -7.23
CA SER A 116 6.20 -11.95 -7.42
C SER A 116 5.50 -13.28 -7.09
N GLY A 117 4.36 -13.22 -6.40
CA GLY A 117 3.60 -14.41 -6.00
C GLY A 117 4.07 -15.07 -4.70
N ALA A 118 5.18 -14.62 -4.09
CA ALA A 118 5.72 -15.24 -2.88
C ALA A 118 4.73 -15.25 -1.70
N ALA A 119 3.94 -14.19 -1.53
CA ALA A 119 2.92 -14.12 -0.48
C ALA A 119 1.81 -15.15 -0.70
N ARG A 120 1.28 -15.27 -1.93
CA ARG A 120 0.28 -16.27 -2.29
C ARG A 120 0.82 -17.69 -2.13
N PHE A 121 2.03 -17.92 -2.63
CA PHE A 121 2.70 -19.22 -2.50
C PHE A 121 2.81 -19.66 -1.03
N LEU A 122 3.11 -18.73 -0.12
CA LEU A 122 3.16 -19.01 1.31
C LEU A 122 1.77 -19.27 1.89
N ALA A 123 0.79 -18.41 1.58
CA ALA A 123 -0.59 -18.49 2.07
C ALA A 123 -1.28 -19.83 1.79
N GLU A 124 -0.93 -20.47 0.66
CA GLU A 124 -1.42 -21.79 0.28
C GLU A 124 -0.79 -22.96 1.06
N ARG A 125 0.29 -22.70 1.82
CA ARG A 125 1.15 -23.75 2.40
C ARG A 125 1.23 -23.71 3.93
N ILE A 126 0.76 -22.65 4.55
CA ILE A 126 0.74 -22.52 6.00
C ILE A 126 -0.68 -22.20 6.51
N PRO A 127 -1.04 -22.70 7.71
CA PRO A 127 -2.34 -22.41 8.33
C PRO A 127 -2.46 -20.98 8.84
N SER A 128 -1.36 -20.35 9.29
CA SER A 128 -1.35 -18.96 9.80
C SER A 128 -1.77 -17.96 8.73
N ASN A 129 -2.36 -16.83 9.14
CA ASN A 129 -2.71 -15.74 8.22
C ASN A 129 -1.46 -15.17 7.53
N VAL A 130 -1.57 -14.82 6.25
CA VAL A 130 -0.50 -14.20 5.48
C VAL A 130 -0.91 -12.82 4.99
N VAL A 131 -0.07 -11.82 5.27
CA VAL A 131 -0.22 -10.44 4.78
C VAL A 131 0.92 -10.10 3.84
N ASN A 132 0.59 -9.72 2.60
CA ASN A 132 1.55 -9.26 1.62
C ASN A 132 2.00 -7.82 1.91
N ALA A 133 3.25 -7.63 2.34
CA ALA A 133 3.89 -6.32 2.53
C ALA A 133 4.70 -5.86 1.30
N GLY A 134 4.44 -6.48 0.15
CA GLY A 134 5.04 -6.20 -1.15
C GLY A 134 5.86 -7.36 -1.70
N ASP A 135 5.45 -7.91 -2.85
CA ASP A 135 6.10 -9.03 -3.52
C ASP A 135 6.48 -8.68 -4.97
N GLY A 136 7.78 -8.67 -5.25
CA GLY A 136 8.34 -8.37 -6.58
C GLY A 136 7.76 -7.11 -7.23
N ALA A 137 7.27 -7.23 -8.46
CA ALA A 137 6.50 -6.23 -9.19
C ALA A 137 4.98 -6.55 -9.21
N HIS A 138 4.52 -7.46 -8.34
CA HIS A 138 3.15 -7.97 -8.34
C HIS A 138 2.19 -7.05 -7.58
N GLU A 139 2.14 -7.12 -6.24
CA GLU A 139 1.24 -6.29 -5.44
C GLU A 139 1.85 -5.78 -4.13
N HIS A 140 1.29 -4.68 -3.63
CA HIS A 140 1.51 -4.15 -2.28
C HIS A 140 0.17 -3.66 -1.72
N PRO A 141 -0.72 -4.58 -1.30
CA PRO A 141 -2.11 -4.28 -0.99
C PRO A 141 -2.27 -3.19 0.09
N THR A 142 -1.47 -3.25 1.17
CA THR A 142 -1.59 -2.25 2.25
C THR A 142 -1.09 -0.86 1.85
N GLN A 143 -0.27 -0.73 0.79
CA GLN A 143 0.08 0.58 0.24
C GLN A 143 -1.10 1.15 -0.55
N ALA A 144 -1.73 0.37 -1.42
CA ALA A 144 -2.89 0.86 -2.16
C ALA A 144 -4.06 1.18 -1.21
N LEU A 145 -4.30 0.37 -0.19
CA LEU A 145 -5.35 0.66 0.82
C LEU A 145 -5.12 1.99 1.55
N LEU A 146 -3.87 2.30 1.93
CA LEU A 146 -3.60 3.60 2.56
C LEU A 146 -3.70 4.76 1.56
N ASP A 147 -3.38 4.55 0.29
CA ASP A 147 -3.58 5.54 -0.76
C ASP A 147 -5.09 5.80 -0.95
N LEU A 148 -5.90 4.75 -1.03
CA LEU A 148 -7.37 4.83 -1.10
C LEU A 148 -7.97 5.53 0.11
N LEU A 149 -7.52 5.21 1.33
CA LEU A 149 -7.97 5.90 2.56
C LEU A 149 -7.63 7.39 2.49
N THR A 150 -6.43 7.74 2.07
CA THR A 150 -5.99 9.12 1.96
C THR A 150 -6.80 9.91 0.92
N ILE A 151 -7.11 9.30 -0.23
CA ILE A 151 -7.98 9.88 -1.25
C ILE A 151 -9.38 10.11 -0.67
N ARG A 152 -9.93 9.10 0.02
CA ARG A 152 -11.26 9.20 0.64
C ARG A 152 -11.33 10.29 1.72
N ASP A 153 -10.32 10.43 2.54
CA ASP A 153 -10.23 11.47 3.57
C ASP A 153 -10.35 12.89 2.98
N HIS A 154 -9.74 13.12 1.82
CA HIS A 154 -9.70 14.45 1.20
C HIS A 154 -10.91 14.76 0.32
N HIS A 155 -11.37 13.79 -0.47
CA HIS A 155 -12.44 13.98 -1.43
C HIS A 155 -13.82 13.51 -0.92
N GLY A 156 -13.88 12.86 0.26
CA GLY A 156 -15.10 12.27 0.83
C GLY A 156 -15.60 11.02 0.09
N ARG A 157 -15.01 10.69 -1.06
CA ARG A 157 -15.40 9.58 -1.93
C ARG A 157 -14.20 9.10 -2.77
N ILE A 158 -14.36 7.96 -3.42
CA ILE A 158 -13.43 7.45 -4.44
C ILE A 158 -14.16 7.31 -5.78
N GLU A 159 -15.41 6.89 -5.73
CA GLU A 159 -16.27 6.72 -6.91
C GLU A 159 -16.33 8.00 -7.76
N GLY A 160 -16.14 7.83 -9.08
CA GLY A 160 -16.18 8.92 -10.06
C GLY A 160 -14.94 9.81 -10.09
N LEU A 161 -13.97 9.68 -9.16
CA LEU A 161 -12.72 10.43 -9.23
C LEU A 161 -11.85 9.96 -10.40
N LYS A 162 -11.08 10.87 -10.93
CA LYS A 162 -10.06 10.62 -11.96
C LYS A 162 -8.68 10.55 -11.29
N VAL A 163 -8.14 9.35 -11.17
CA VAL A 163 -6.84 9.12 -10.53
C VAL A 163 -5.82 8.73 -11.56
N CYS A 164 -4.75 9.52 -11.70
CA CYS A 164 -3.67 9.20 -12.62
C CYS A 164 -2.42 8.74 -11.86
N ILE A 165 -1.90 7.57 -12.22
CA ILE A 165 -0.66 7.01 -11.69
C ILE A 165 0.45 7.38 -12.67
N VAL A 166 1.46 8.13 -12.19
CA VAL A 166 2.51 8.70 -13.05
C VAL A 166 3.87 8.11 -12.69
N GLY A 167 4.58 7.58 -13.66
CA GLY A 167 5.97 7.15 -13.51
C GLY A 167 6.28 5.76 -14.02
N ASP A 168 7.02 4.98 -13.24
CA ASP A 168 7.43 3.61 -13.57
C ASP A 168 6.30 2.63 -13.23
N ILE A 169 5.39 2.44 -14.16
CA ILE A 169 4.24 1.54 -14.02
C ILE A 169 4.68 0.08 -14.13
N LEU A 170 5.64 -0.20 -15.03
CA LEU A 170 6.07 -1.56 -15.36
C LEU A 170 6.65 -2.31 -14.17
N HIS A 171 7.47 -1.64 -13.35
CA HIS A 171 8.15 -2.27 -12.22
C HIS A 171 7.44 -1.99 -10.88
N SER A 172 6.32 -1.26 -10.89
CA SER A 172 5.64 -0.82 -9.68
C SER A 172 4.53 -1.75 -9.22
N ARG A 173 4.78 -2.53 -8.18
CA ARG A 173 3.74 -3.26 -7.44
C ARG A 173 2.66 -2.35 -6.85
N VAL A 174 3.00 -1.09 -6.54
CA VAL A 174 2.05 -0.10 -6.02
C VAL A 174 1.06 0.32 -7.11
N ALA A 175 1.53 0.50 -8.36
CA ALA A 175 0.66 0.81 -9.47
C ALA A 175 -0.42 -0.26 -9.66
N ARG A 176 -0.04 -1.55 -9.68
CA ARG A 176 -0.98 -2.66 -9.86
C ARG A 176 -2.05 -2.70 -8.77
N SER A 177 -1.64 -2.68 -7.50
CA SER A 177 -2.59 -2.68 -6.39
C SER A 177 -3.52 -1.46 -6.43
N ASN A 178 -3.02 -0.27 -6.76
CA ASN A 178 -3.86 0.93 -6.91
C ASN A 178 -4.85 0.80 -8.07
N ILE A 179 -4.43 0.28 -9.23
CA ILE A 179 -5.33 0.05 -10.37
C ILE A 179 -6.49 -0.84 -9.95
N PHE A 180 -6.22 -2.01 -9.34
CA PHE A 180 -7.28 -2.91 -8.89
C PHE A 180 -8.20 -2.26 -7.85
N GLY A 181 -7.66 -1.63 -6.83
CA GLY A 181 -8.46 -1.01 -5.77
C GLY A 181 -9.32 0.15 -6.27
N LEU A 182 -8.76 1.05 -7.07
CA LEU A 182 -9.44 2.21 -7.62
C LEU A 182 -10.58 1.83 -8.57
N LEU A 183 -10.33 0.91 -9.52
CA LEU A 183 -11.36 0.44 -10.47
C LEU A 183 -12.52 -0.23 -9.74
N LYS A 184 -12.25 -1.08 -8.73
CA LYS A 184 -13.28 -1.73 -7.93
C LYS A 184 -14.14 -0.75 -7.13
N LEU A 185 -13.55 0.38 -6.71
CA LEU A 185 -14.27 1.44 -6.01
C LEU A 185 -14.91 2.49 -6.94
N GLY A 186 -14.91 2.23 -8.26
CA GLY A 186 -15.60 3.08 -9.25
C GLY A 186 -14.87 4.34 -9.68
N ALA A 187 -13.55 4.43 -9.43
CA ALA A 187 -12.74 5.52 -9.97
C ALA A 187 -12.40 5.31 -11.45
N SER A 188 -12.19 6.39 -12.17
CA SER A 188 -11.56 6.37 -13.50
C SER A 188 -10.05 6.40 -13.33
N VAL A 189 -9.34 5.39 -13.83
CA VAL A 189 -7.89 5.27 -13.64
C VAL A 189 -7.15 5.62 -14.91
N GLY A 190 -6.16 6.50 -14.79
CA GLY A 190 -5.19 6.83 -15.83
C GLY A 190 -3.78 6.38 -15.43
N VAL A 191 -2.95 6.08 -16.43
CA VAL A 191 -1.52 5.83 -16.24
C VAL A 191 -0.72 6.72 -17.19
N CYS A 192 0.41 7.24 -16.73
CA CYS A 192 1.27 8.12 -17.52
C CYS A 192 2.75 7.81 -17.25
N GLY A 193 3.54 7.68 -18.29
CA GLY A 193 4.98 7.47 -18.21
C GLY A 193 5.62 7.24 -19.56
N PRO A 194 6.96 7.13 -19.64
CA PRO A 194 7.64 6.68 -20.85
C PRO A 194 7.08 5.35 -21.36
N LEU A 195 6.95 5.17 -22.66
CA LEU A 195 6.43 3.92 -23.24
C LEU A 195 7.23 2.69 -22.82
N THR A 196 8.51 2.85 -22.56
CA THR A 196 9.40 1.80 -22.02
C THR A 196 9.07 1.39 -20.59
N LEU A 197 8.36 2.23 -19.85
CA LEU A 197 7.94 2.02 -18.46
C LEU A 197 6.43 1.73 -18.31
N LEU A 198 5.74 1.54 -19.42
CA LEU A 198 4.33 1.11 -19.46
C LEU A 198 4.26 -0.36 -19.88
N PRO A 199 3.54 -1.22 -19.13
CA PRO A 199 3.29 -2.59 -19.58
C PRO A 199 2.52 -2.60 -20.89
N SER A 200 2.94 -3.46 -21.83
CA SER A 200 2.21 -3.66 -23.09
C SER A 200 0.80 -4.18 -22.80
N GLY A 201 -0.21 -3.55 -23.41
CA GLY A 201 -1.61 -3.95 -23.25
C GLY A 201 -2.23 -3.59 -21.89
N ILE A 202 -1.66 -2.66 -21.14
CA ILE A 202 -2.18 -2.23 -19.83
C ILE A 202 -3.62 -1.70 -19.91
N GLU A 203 -4.04 -1.22 -21.08
CA GLU A 203 -5.40 -0.76 -21.33
C GLU A 203 -6.45 -1.86 -21.13
N ALA A 204 -6.06 -3.12 -21.27
CA ALA A 204 -6.94 -4.27 -21.00
C ALA A 204 -7.42 -4.33 -19.53
N LEU A 205 -6.72 -3.66 -18.59
CA LEU A 205 -7.16 -3.49 -17.22
C LEU A 205 -8.26 -2.41 -17.07
N GLY A 206 -8.66 -1.73 -18.14
CA GLY A 206 -9.65 -0.65 -18.09
C GLY A 206 -9.08 0.72 -17.74
N VAL A 207 -7.78 0.91 -17.86
CA VAL A 207 -7.11 2.19 -17.57
C VAL A 207 -6.89 3.01 -18.85
N ARG A 208 -6.92 4.34 -18.69
CA ARG A 208 -6.57 5.28 -19.76
C ARG A 208 -5.06 5.53 -19.77
N VAL A 209 -4.43 5.44 -20.96
CA VAL A 209 -3.00 5.73 -21.12
C VAL A 209 -2.78 7.16 -21.59
N PHE A 210 -1.97 7.92 -20.84
CA PHE A 210 -1.51 9.25 -21.20
C PHE A 210 -0.04 9.20 -21.65
N ARG A 211 0.28 9.85 -22.76
CA ARG A 211 1.64 9.95 -23.27
C ARG A 211 2.36 11.23 -22.85
N LYS A 212 1.61 12.23 -22.41
CA LYS A 212 2.11 13.51 -21.93
C LYS A 212 1.62 13.73 -20.49
N VAL A 213 2.53 14.10 -19.63
CA VAL A 213 2.19 14.33 -18.22
C VAL A 213 1.27 15.53 -18.05
N ASP A 214 1.39 16.56 -18.89
CA ASP A 214 0.53 17.74 -18.83
C ASP A 214 -0.94 17.38 -19.10
N GLU A 215 -1.23 16.49 -20.06
CA GLU A 215 -2.58 15.98 -20.33
C GLU A 215 -3.11 15.15 -19.14
N ALA A 216 -2.23 14.41 -18.47
CA ALA A 216 -2.58 13.64 -17.29
C ALA A 216 -2.92 14.56 -16.09
N ILE A 217 -2.16 15.64 -15.91
CA ILE A 217 -2.37 16.64 -14.85
C ILE A 217 -3.72 17.37 -15.06
N GLU A 218 -4.00 17.83 -16.29
CA GLU A 218 -5.26 18.50 -16.61
C GLU A 218 -6.49 17.60 -16.43
N TRP A 219 -6.33 16.29 -16.61
CA TRP A 219 -7.42 15.32 -16.50
C TRP A 219 -7.68 14.88 -15.05
N ALA A 220 -6.66 14.83 -14.20
CA ALA A 220 -6.72 14.14 -12.91
C ALA A 220 -7.31 15.01 -11.78
N ASP A 221 -8.05 14.38 -10.89
CA ASP A 221 -8.39 14.89 -9.55
C ASP A 221 -7.30 14.49 -8.54
N VAL A 222 -6.60 13.37 -8.81
CA VAL A 222 -5.54 12.84 -7.96
C VAL A 222 -4.37 12.35 -8.82
N LEU A 223 -3.16 12.73 -8.46
CA LEU A 223 -1.92 12.17 -9.01
C LEU A 223 -1.25 11.27 -7.97
N ASN A 224 -1.03 10.00 -8.32
CA ASN A 224 -0.16 9.11 -7.57
C ASN A 224 1.19 9.02 -8.30
N VAL A 225 2.17 9.77 -7.81
CA VAL A 225 3.49 9.89 -8.44
C VAL A 225 4.39 8.77 -7.95
N LEU A 226 4.86 7.94 -8.87
CA LEU A 226 5.70 6.79 -8.56
C LEU A 226 7.18 7.13 -8.62
N ARG A 227 7.93 6.57 -7.70
CA ARG A 227 9.39 6.59 -7.75
C ARG A 227 9.91 5.83 -8.95
N LEU A 228 10.91 6.38 -9.66
CA LEU A 228 11.71 5.62 -10.60
C LEU A 228 12.55 4.57 -9.85
N GLN A 229 12.31 3.29 -10.15
CA GLN A 229 12.97 2.16 -9.46
C GLN A 229 14.29 1.79 -10.16
N LEU A 230 15.28 2.68 -10.08
CA LEU A 230 16.56 2.54 -10.78
C LEU A 230 17.26 1.22 -10.47
N GLU A 231 17.08 0.70 -9.25
CA GLU A 231 17.62 -0.58 -8.81
C GLU A 231 17.00 -1.80 -9.50
N ARG A 232 15.82 -1.65 -10.10
CA ARG A 232 15.12 -2.70 -10.86
C ARG A 232 15.26 -2.54 -12.37
N MET A 233 15.72 -1.38 -12.82
CA MET A 233 15.89 -1.09 -14.22
C MET A 233 17.24 -1.63 -14.71
N LYS A 234 17.21 -2.41 -15.79
CA LYS A 234 18.40 -2.60 -16.62
C LYS A 234 18.59 -1.32 -17.46
N ALA A 235 19.82 -1.05 -17.93
CA ALA A 235 20.09 0.12 -18.78
C ALA A 235 19.12 0.18 -19.98
N GLY A 236 18.69 1.39 -20.36
CA GLY A 236 17.93 1.64 -21.59
C GLY A 236 16.44 1.96 -21.42
N PHE A 237 15.85 1.91 -20.21
CA PHE A 237 14.44 2.28 -20.02
C PHE A 237 14.17 3.79 -20.09
N VAL A 238 15.12 4.59 -19.62
CA VAL A 238 15.10 6.05 -19.75
C VAL A 238 16.47 6.55 -20.16
N PRO A 239 16.56 7.53 -21.09
CA PRO A 239 17.84 8.02 -21.58
C PRO A 239 18.67 8.72 -20.50
N SER A 240 18.02 9.51 -19.65
CA SER A 240 18.61 10.17 -18.46
C SER A 240 17.54 10.60 -17.47
N LEU A 241 17.93 10.80 -16.20
CA LEU A 241 17.04 11.34 -15.16
C LEU A 241 16.61 12.79 -15.48
N ARG A 242 17.48 13.58 -16.09
CA ARG A 242 17.18 14.95 -16.52
C ARG A 242 16.10 14.98 -17.61
N GLU A 243 16.17 14.06 -18.57
CA GLU A 243 15.18 13.94 -19.62
C GLU A 243 13.85 13.43 -19.05
N TYR A 244 13.89 12.45 -18.14
CA TYR A 244 12.70 12.00 -17.44
C TYR A 244 12.01 13.15 -16.70
N ASN A 245 12.76 13.92 -15.89
CA ASN A 245 12.21 15.08 -15.18
C ASN A 245 11.60 16.09 -16.17
N LYS A 246 12.31 16.40 -17.26
CA LYS A 246 11.82 17.34 -18.27
C LYS A 246 10.47 16.94 -18.88
N PHE A 247 10.20 15.65 -19.11
CA PHE A 247 9.00 15.17 -19.79
C PHE A 247 7.91 14.65 -18.85
N TYR A 248 8.28 14.10 -17.68
CA TYR A 248 7.36 13.42 -16.75
C TYR A 248 7.46 13.90 -15.31
N GLY A 249 8.42 14.72 -14.94
CA GLY A 249 8.55 15.28 -13.60
C GLY A 249 7.39 16.22 -13.26
N ILE A 250 6.88 16.12 -12.04
CA ILE A 250 5.84 17.00 -11.53
C ILE A 250 6.48 18.23 -10.90
N SER A 251 6.27 19.39 -11.51
CA SER A 251 6.83 20.69 -11.11
C SER A 251 5.74 21.74 -10.91
N ALA A 252 5.99 22.77 -10.13
CA ALA A 252 5.03 23.83 -9.82
C ALA A 252 4.46 24.50 -11.10
N PRO A 253 5.26 24.86 -12.13
CA PRO A 253 4.72 25.44 -13.37
C PRO A 253 3.73 24.54 -14.11
N ARG A 254 3.91 23.20 -14.04
CA ARG A 254 2.94 22.27 -14.65
C ARG A 254 1.62 22.23 -13.91
N LEU A 255 1.65 22.43 -12.59
CA LEU A 255 0.46 22.42 -11.74
C LEU A 255 -0.41 23.66 -11.89
N GLU A 256 0.02 24.71 -12.59
CA GLU A 256 -0.80 25.86 -12.93
C GLU A 256 -2.03 25.51 -13.77
N ARG A 257 -1.96 24.40 -14.53
CA ARG A 257 -3.06 23.87 -15.35
C ARG A 257 -3.94 22.86 -14.63
N ALA A 258 -3.56 22.47 -13.42
CA ALA A 258 -4.27 21.48 -12.65
C ALA A 258 -5.54 22.07 -12.01
N SER A 259 -6.51 21.21 -11.70
CA SER A 259 -7.61 21.57 -10.82
C SER A 259 -7.09 22.12 -9.49
N GLU A 260 -7.78 23.09 -8.89
CA GLU A 260 -7.44 23.60 -7.55
C GLU A 260 -7.52 22.50 -6.48
N SER A 261 -8.42 21.53 -6.67
CA SER A 261 -8.61 20.38 -5.78
C SER A 261 -7.66 19.22 -6.07
N LEU A 262 -6.70 19.37 -7.01
CA LEU A 262 -5.75 18.28 -7.32
C LEU A 262 -4.97 17.86 -6.09
N LEU A 263 -5.00 16.55 -5.79
CA LEU A 263 -4.27 15.92 -4.71
C LEU A 263 -3.03 15.18 -5.24
N ILE A 264 -1.91 15.26 -4.51
CA ILE A 264 -0.66 14.61 -4.90
C ILE A 264 -0.23 13.60 -3.84
N LEU A 265 -0.14 12.33 -4.26
CA LEU A 265 0.33 11.19 -3.48
C LEU A 265 1.69 10.72 -3.98
N HIS A 266 2.45 10.08 -3.09
CA HIS A 266 3.70 9.40 -3.45
C HIS A 266 3.98 8.27 -2.44
N PRO A 267 4.18 7.01 -2.87
CA PRO A 267 4.40 5.89 -1.94
C PRO A 267 5.75 5.93 -1.22
N GLY A 268 6.64 6.84 -1.65
CA GLY A 268 7.99 7.01 -1.12
C GLY A 268 8.92 5.78 -1.30
N PRO A 269 10.26 5.97 -1.15
CA PRO A 269 10.96 7.24 -1.00
C PRO A 269 10.91 8.06 -2.30
N MET A 270 10.99 9.38 -2.20
CA MET A 270 11.01 10.27 -3.37
C MET A 270 12.44 10.49 -3.87
N ASN A 271 12.60 10.55 -5.20
CA ASN A 271 13.79 11.12 -5.83
C ASN A 271 13.47 12.58 -6.21
N ARG A 272 13.72 13.50 -5.28
CA ARG A 272 13.44 14.93 -5.46
C ARG A 272 14.22 15.49 -6.67
N GLY A 273 13.54 16.27 -7.52
CA GLY A 273 14.11 16.77 -8.78
C GLY A 273 14.17 15.72 -9.90
N VAL A 274 13.55 14.55 -9.72
CA VAL A 274 13.41 13.51 -10.77
C VAL A 274 11.94 13.32 -11.12
N GLU A 275 11.17 12.58 -10.31
CA GLU A 275 9.74 12.38 -10.54
C GLU A 275 8.86 13.49 -9.96
N ILE A 276 9.36 14.20 -8.94
CA ILE A 276 8.65 15.29 -8.26
C ILE A 276 9.64 16.34 -7.75
N ASP A 277 9.34 17.60 -7.94
CA ASP A 277 10.15 18.70 -7.42
C ASP A 277 9.85 18.93 -5.93
N SER A 278 10.82 19.50 -5.20
CA SER A 278 10.72 19.64 -3.75
C SER A 278 9.61 20.58 -3.30
N ASP A 279 9.36 21.66 -4.02
CA ASP A 279 8.31 22.63 -3.76
C ASP A 279 6.90 22.01 -3.96
N VAL A 280 6.77 21.07 -4.88
CA VAL A 280 5.54 20.30 -5.09
C VAL A 280 5.37 19.24 -3.99
N ALA A 281 6.43 18.50 -3.67
CA ALA A 281 6.39 17.45 -2.66
C ALA A 281 6.07 17.99 -1.25
N ASP A 282 6.50 19.19 -0.96
CA ASP A 282 6.29 19.89 0.33
C ASP A 282 5.16 20.96 0.24
N GLY A 283 4.51 21.04 -0.91
CA GLY A 283 3.47 22.04 -1.21
C GLY A 283 2.07 21.65 -0.68
N PRO A 284 1.10 22.57 -0.77
CA PRO A 284 -0.22 22.42 -0.14
C PRO A 284 -1.10 21.32 -0.77
N ARG A 285 -0.79 20.86 -1.99
CA ARG A 285 -1.50 19.77 -2.67
C ARG A 285 -0.96 18.38 -2.29
N SER A 286 0.17 18.33 -1.58
CA SER A 286 0.84 17.09 -1.20
C SER A 286 0.28 16.52 0.11
N VAL A 287 -0.12 15.26 0.07
CA VAL A 287 -0.61 14.51 1.24
C VAL A 287 0.29 13.33 1.60
N ILE A 288 1.55 13.40 1.18
CA ILE A 288 2.54 12.31 1.33
C ILE A 288 2.75 11.92 2.80
N LEU A 289 2.80 12.88 3.71
CA LEU A 289 2.95 12.59 5.14
C LEU A 289 1.67 12.01 5.75
N GLN A 290 0.50 12.40 5.25
CA GLN A 290 -0.77 11.82 5.68
C GLN A 290 -0.89 10.36 5.23
N GLN A 291 -0.40 9.99 4.03
CA GLN A 291 -0.29 8.59 3.62
C GLN A 291 0.50 7.76 4.64
N VAL A 292 1.58 8.30 5.21
CA VAL A 292 2.37 7.60 6.24
C VAL A 292 1.54 7.34 7.49
N THR A 293 0.79 8.35 7.97
CA THR A 293 -0.10 8.23 9.13
C THR A 293 -1.20 7.21 8.87
N ASN A 294 -1.91 7.34 7.75
CA ASN A 294 -2.98 6.42 7.32
C ASN A 294 -2.45 4.99 7.16
N GLY A 295 -1.19 4.84 6.79
CA GLY A 295 -0.55 3.55 6.64
C GLY A 295 -0.52 2.71 7.92
N VAL A 296 -0.39 3.33 9.09
CA VAL A 296 -0.44 2.60 10.37
C VAL A 296 -1.87 2.16 10.67
N ALA A 297 -2.86 3.05 10.49
CA ALA A 297 -4.28 2.74 10.73
C ALA A 297 -4.80 1.63 9.82
N VAL A 298 -4.48 1.68 8.52
CA VAL A 298 -4.83 0.61 7.56
C VAL A 298 -4.21 -0.73 7.96
N ARG A 299 -2.95 -0.75 8.37
CA ARG A 299 -2.30 -2.00 8.81
C ARG A 299 -2.91 -2.53 10.10
N MET A 300 -3.29 -1.66 11.03
CA MET A 300 -4.07 -2.06 12.22
C MET A 300 -5.40 -2.71 11.81
N ALA A 301 -6.14 -2.09 10.89
CA ALA A 301 -7.41 -2.63 10.39
C ALA A 301 -7.24 -4.01 9.73
N VAL A 302 -6.24 -4.15 8.86
CA VAL A 302 -5.95 -5.43 8.19
C VAL A 302 -5.62 -6.53 9.18
N LEU A 303 -4.69 -6.28 10.12
CA LEU A 303 -4.30 -7.26 11.14
C LEU A 303 -5.47 -7.64 12.03
N TYR A 304 -6.28 -6.68 12.43
CA TYR A 304 -7.45 -6.88 13.26
C TYR A 304 -8.51 -7.75 12.56
N LEU A 305 -8.87 -7.43 11.31
CA LEU A 305 -9.87 -8.17 10.55
C LEU A 305 -9.43 -9.61 10.24
N LEU A 306 -8.16 -9.81 9.88
CA LEU A 306 -7.61 -11.15 9.63
C LEU A 306 -7.53 -12.02 10.90
N ALA A 307 -7.39 -11.40 12.07
CA ALA A 307 -7.45 -12.10 13.33
C ALA A 307 -8.87 -12.44 13.81
N GLY A 308 -9.90 -12.20 12.98
CA GLY A 308 -11.31 -12.48 13.28
C GLY A 308 -12.05 -11.32 13.95
N GLY A 309 -11.49 -10.11 13.94
CA GLY A 309 -12.17 -8.91 14.42
C GLY A 309 -13.35 -8.53 13.50
N ALA A 310 -14.42 -8.02 14.10
CA ALA A 310 -15.56 -7.49 13.34
C ALA A 310 -15.42 -5.96 13.16
N PRO A 311 -15.79 -5.38 12.00
CA PRO A 311 -15.70 -3.93 11.77
C PRO A 311 -16.43 -3.10 12.84
N GLU A 312 -17.61 -3.53 13.27
CA GLU A 312 -18.42 -2.85 14.29
C GLU A 312 -17.76 -2.85 15.68
N ALA A 313 -16.99 -3.88 16.00
CA ALA A 313 -16.28 -3.97 17.28
C ALA A 313 -14.99 -3.12 17.30
N ALA A 314 -14.47 -2.69 16.17
CA ALA A 314 -13.36 -1.74 16.10
C ALA A 314 -13.77 -0.36 16.65
N GLU A 315 -15.02 0.07 16.42
CA GLU A 315 -15.56 1.29 16.99
C GLU A 315 -15.77 1.17 18.52
N ALA A 316 -16.16 -0.02 19.01
CA ALA A 316 -16.28 -0.28 20.45
C ALA A 316 -14.91 -0.28 21.17
N ALA A 317 -13.86 -0.77 20.52
CA ALA A 317 -12.48 -0.72 21.05
C ALA A 317 -11.97 0.71 21.24
N LYS A 318 -12.56 1.67 20.54
CA LYS A 318 -12.36 3.10 20.73
C LYS A 318 -12.93 3.60 22.07
N GLN A 319 -13.99 3.03 22.59
CA GLN A 319 -14.66 3.48 23.82
C GLN A 319 -14.12 2.87 25.11
N GLY A 320 -13.35 1.77 25.02
CA GLY A 320 -12.97 0.91 26.14
C GLY A 320 -11.90 1.43 27.10
N ASP A 321 -11.35 2.62 26.92
CA ASP A 321 -10.25 3.16 27.76
C ASP A 321 -10.62 4.49 28.46
N ALA A 322 -11.91 4.75 28.70
CA ALA A 322 -12.40 5.92 29.42
C ALA A 322 -12.77 5.62 30.90
N SER A 323 -12.30 4.48 31.47
CA SER A 323 -12.51 4.13 32.87
C SER A 323 -11.21 3.83 33.62
#